data_fc63bc6b467d1362ebb1808eab4f460e
#
_entry.id   fc63bc6b467d1362ebb1808eab4f460e
#
_cell.length_a   1.000
_cell.length_b   1.000
_cell.length_c   1.000
_cell.angle_alpha   90.00
_cell.angle_beta   90.00
_cell.angle_gamma   90.00
#
_symmetry.space_group_name_H-M   'P 1'
#
loop_
_entity.id
_entity.type
_entity.pdbx_description
1 polymer ?
#
loop_
_entity_poly.entity_id
_entity_poly.type
_entity_poly.pdbx_seq_one_letter_code
_entity_poly.pdbx_strand_id
1 'polypeptide(L)'
;MRINEKRLEMYGGIFVSFTYMPPSLSRTIKSTDYRHTMISESIEPKPMNLVIVFDNDDNPGRFLQELRQRSMIDIEDGYRYDCILSGQPEVKHLGACNYEITYPLSVIKKGSERRFNLTRTDNMITIKGAYKAGIRYEITPHYNGEITVGGYTIRNIHTAKKIILDGESMLITEDGKNKYSDAMFTKFPSLGPGDHIITVSNTNTDVVMYYSPVYL
;
A
#
# COMPACT_ATOMS: atom_id res chain seq x y z
N MET A 1 -18.20 -8.13 -0.81
CA MET A 1 -16.80 -8.08 -0.34
C MET A 1 -15.87 -8.77 -1.33
N ARG A 2 -14.63 -8.28 -1.48
CA ARG A 2 -13.59 -8.90 -2.33
C ARG A 2 -12.29 -9.04 -1.54
N ILE A 3 -11.51 -10.06 -1.88
CA ILE A 3 -10.14 -10.23 -1.41
C ILE A 3 -9.23 -10.44 -2.62
N ASN A 4 -8.17 -9.63 -2.77
CA ASN A 4 -7.27 -9.66 -3.92
C ASN A 4 -8.05 -9.65 -5.25
N GLU A 5 -9.08 -8.77 -5.34
CA GLU A 5 -10.01 -8.62 -6.48
C GLU A 5 -10.99 -9.79 -6.72
N LYS A 6 -10.84 -10.91 -6.01
CA LYS A 6 -11.75 -12.06 -6.09
C LYS A 6 -12.95 -11.87 -5.15
N ARG A 7 -14.14 -12.21 -5.59
CA ARG A 7 -15.36 -12.13 -4.76
C ARG A 7 -15.36 -13.21 -3.67
N LEU A 8 -15.89 -12.89 -2.50
CA LEU A 8 -15.97 -13.81 -1.36
C LEU A 8 -16.79 -15.07 -1.69
N GLU A 9 -17.82 -14.91 -2.52
CA GLU A 9 -18.68 -16.03 -2.96
C GLU A 9 -17.91 -17.13 -3.70
N MET A 10 -16.74 -16.82 -4.28
CA MET A 10 -15.86 -17.83 -4.91
C MET A 10 -15.25 -18.82 -3.90
N TYR A 11 -15.29 -18.47 -2.62
CA TYR A 11 -14.82 -19.30 -1.51
C TYR A 11 -15.99 -19.89 -0.70
N GLY A 12 -17.24 -19.63 -1.15
CA GLY A 12 -18.46 -20.06 -0.48
C GLY A 12 -18.76 -19.29 0.83
N GLY A 13 -18.05 -18.21 1.09
CA GLY A 13 -18.21 -17.44 2.32
C GLY A 13 -19.27 -16.36 2.23
N ILE A 14 -19.99 -16.14 3.33
CA ILE A 14 -20.92 -15.02 3.52
C ILE A 14 -20.29 -14.02 4.48
N PHE A 15 -20.13 -12.78 4.02
CA PHE A 15 -19.59 -11.70 4.84
C PHE A 15 -20.57 -11.31 5.96
N VAL A 16 -20.09 -11.32 7.20
CA VAL A 16 -20.89 -10.94 8.38
C VAL A 16 -20.48 -9.56 8.87
N SER A 17 -19.21 -9.38 9.21
CA SER A 17 -18.73 -8.11 9.75
C SER A 17 -17.23 -7.92 9.52
N PHE A 18 -16.85 -6.65 9.52
CA PHE A 18 -15.45 -6.23 9.56
C PHE A 18 -15.35 -5.02 10.48
N THR A 19 -14.79 -5.23 11.66
CA THR A 19 -14.70 -4.17 12.66
C THR A 19 -13.39 -3.42 12.48
N TYR A 20 -13.45 -2.20 11.91
CA TYR A 20 -12.30 -1.33 11.78
C TYR A 20 -12.07 -0.54 13.07
N MET A 21 -10.88 -0.66 13.64
CA MET A 21 -10.39 0.23 14.68
C MET A 21 -9.22 1.06 14.11
N PRO A 22 -9.26 2.39 14.25
CA PRO A 22 -8.16 3.24 13.77
C PRO A 22 -6.83 2.79 14.37
N PRO A 23 -5.74 2.69 13.58
CA PRO A 23 -4.42 2.40 14.09
C PRO A 23 -3.94 3.52 15.03
N SER A 24 -3.05 3.21 15.93
CA SER A 24 -2.39 4.20 16.75
C SER A 24 -1.11 4.72 16.07
N LEU A 25 -0.78 5.97 16.36
CA LEU A 25 0.51 6.54 16.00
C LEU A 25 1.48 6.28 17.16
N SER A 26 2.54 5.53 16.90
CA SER A 26 3.66 5.40 17.82
C SER A 26 4.69 6.47 17.52
N ARG A 27 5.05 7.25 18.53
CA ARG A 27 6.00 8.37 18.40
C ARG A 27 7.10 8.25 19.43
N THR A 28 8.34 8.26 18.98
CA THR A 28 9.48 8.42 19.88
C THR A 28 9.83 9.91 19.96
N ILE A 29 9.69 10.48 21.16
CA ILE A 29 9.95 11.90 21.43
C ILE A 29 11.15 11.99 22.38
N LYS A 30 12.14 12.80 22.01
CA LYS A 30 13.21 13.21 22.91
C LYS A 30 12.84 14.57 23.49
N SER A 31 12.74 14.64 24.81
CA SER A 31 12.41 15.86 25.54
C SER A 31 13.66 16.39 26.26
N THR A 32 13.84 17.69 26.20
CA THR A 32 14.77 18.47 27.06
C THR A 32 13.95 19.53 27.77
N ASP A 33 14.52 20.21 28.75
CA ASP A 33 13.83 21.23 29.54
C ASP A 33 13.23 22.38 28.70
N TYR A 34 13.71 22.53 27.47
CA TYR A 34 13.30 23.65 26.59
C TYR A 34 12.68 23.21 25.26
N ARG A 35 12.73 21.92 24.90
CA ARG A 35 12.28 21.45 23.57
C ARG A 35 11.88 19.98 23.55
N HIS A 36 10.78 19.70 22.84
CA HIS A 36 10.40 18.34 22.41
C HIS A 36 10.83 18.14 20.96
N THR A 37 11.55 17.07 20.68
CA THR A 37 11.93 16.68 19.31
C THR A 37 11.39 15.31 19.01
N MET A 38 10.57 15.19 17.95
CA MET A 38 10.10 13.91 17.45
C MET A 38 11.25 13.23 16.71
N ILE A 39 11.64 12.03 17.17
CA ILE A 39 12.71 11.23 16.55
C ILE A 39 12.14 10.31 15.48
N SER A 40 11.03 9.66 15.76
CA SER A 40 10.38 8.76 14.84
C SER A 40 8.87 8.73 15.03
N GLU A 41 8.17 8.42 13.96
CA GLU A 41 6.74 8.19 13.94
C GLU A 41 6.45 6.95 13.09
N SER A 42 5.63 6.04 13.57
CA SER A 42 5.18 4.86 12.84
C SER A 42 3.70 4.61 13.10
N ILE A 43 3.03 3.99 12.14
CA ILE A 43 1.69 3.45 12.35
C ILE A 43 1.83 2.10 13.05
N GLU A 44 1.08 1.92 14.14
CA GLU A 44 0.86 0.62 14.76
C GLU A 44 -0.53 0.13 14.37
N PRO A 45 -0.63 -0.83 13.43
CA PRO A 45 -1.90 -1.42 13.05
C PRO A 45 -2.52 -2.10 14.27
N LYS A 46 -3.82 -1.85 14.53
CA LYS A 46 -4.54 -2.58 15.57
C LYS A 46 -5.10 -3.88 15.01
N PRO A 47 -5.13 -4.94 15.82
CA PRO A 47 -5.79 -6.17 15.43
C PRO A 47 -7.29 -5.91 15.21
N MET A 48 -7.80 -6.44 14.12
CA MET A 48 -9.19 -6.33 13.70
C MET A 48 -9.74 -7.69 13.38
N ASN A 49 -11.06 -7.85 13.47
CA ASN A 49 -11.71 -9.11 13.20
C ASN A 49 -12.52 -9.02 11.91
N LEU A 50 -12.25 -9.94 11.01
CA LEU A 50 -13.08 -10.24 9.86
C LEU A 50 -13.88 -11.51 10.17
N VAL A 51 -15.21 -11.40 10.15
CA VAL A 51 -16.12 -12.51 10.45
C VAL A 51 -16.82 -12.96 9.18
N ILE A 52 -16.69 -14.24 8.87
CA ILE A 52 -17.28 -14.88 7.69
C ILE A 52 -17.98 -16.16 8.12
N VAL A 53 -19.19 -16.38 7.60
CA VAL A 53 -19.91 -17.65 7.73
C VAL A 53 -19.67 -18.49 6.49
N PHE A 54 -19.36 -19.77 6.71
CA PHE A 54 -19.22 -20.78 5.66
C PHE A 54 -20.25 -21.89 5.88
N ASP A 55 -20.76 -22.44 4.77
CA ASP A 55 -21.53 -23.67 4.77
C ASP A 55 -20.60 -24.90 4.73
N ASN A 56 -21.10 -26.07 5.08
CA ASN A 56 -20.30 -27.29 5.28
C ASN A 56 -19.55 -27.77 4.03
N ASP A 57 -20.08 -27.43 2.85
CA ASP A 57 -19.49 -27.78 1.56
C ASP A 57 -18.43 -26.78 1.06
N ASP A 58 -18.24 -25.67 1.78
CA ASP A 58 -17.36 -24.61 1.40
C ASP A 58 -15.91 -24.88 1.83
N ASN A 59 -14.96 -24.27 1.14
CA ASN A 59 -13.54 -24.47 1.41
C ASN A 59 -12.89 -23.24 2.08
N PRO A 60 -13.08 -23.05 3.39
CA PRO A 60 -12.47 -21.94 4.13
C PRO A 60 -10.93 -21.98 4.13
N GLY A 61 -10.36 -23.17 3.87
CA GLY A 61 -8.91 -23.33 3.75
C GLY A 61 -8.33 -22.56 2.56
N ARG A 62 -9.05 -22.46 1.45
CA ARG A 62 -8.63 -21.65 0.29
C ARG A 62 -8.67 -20.15 0.63
N PHE A 63 -9.67 -19.69 1.36
CA PHE A 63 -9.75 -18.32 1.83
C PHE A 63 -8.63 -18.00 2.82
N LEU A 64 -8.35 -18.90 3.75
CA LEU A 64 -7.23 -18.76 4.69
C LEU A 64 -5.88 -18.68 3.97
N GLN A 65 -5.67 -19.40 2.87
CA GLN A 65 -4.45 -19.33 2.08
C GLN A 65 -4.24 -17.92 1.49
N GLU A 66 -5.31 -17.26 1.03
CA GLU A 66 -5.23 -15.86 0.56
C GLU A 66 -4.82 -14.90 1.71
N LEU A 67 -5.35 -15.11 2.92
CA LEU A 67 -5.03 -14.27 4.08
C LEU A 67 -3.64 -14.50 4.70
N ARG A 68 -3.01 -15.65 4.43
CA ARG A 68 -1.64 -15.95 4.92
C ARG A 68 -0.58 -15.05 4.30
N GLN A 69 -0.86 -14.50 3.14
CA GLN A 69 -0.03 -13.49 2.49
C GLN A 69 -0.65 -12.12 2.70
N ARG A 70 0.11 -11.07 2.41
CA ARG A 70 -0.43 -9.72 2.36
C ARG A 70 -1.60 -9.68 1.38
N SER A 71 -2.76 -9.27 1.87
CA SER A 71 -4.01 -9.29 1.12
C SER A 71 -4.69 -7.93 1.11
N MET A 72 -5.34 -7.60 0.01
CA MET A 72 -6.16 -6.40 -0.11
C MET A 72 -7.63 -6.78 0.00
N ILE A 73 -8.31 -6.29 1.03
CA ILE A 73 -9.75 -6.48 1.24
C ILE A 73 -10.49 -5.21 0.83
N ASP A 74 -11.59 -5.41 0.11
CA ASP A 74 -12.55 -4.37 -0.29
C ASP A 74 -13.93 -4.79 0.19
N ILE A 75 -14.52 -4.03 1.08
CA ILE A 75 -15.87 -4.25 1.64
C ILE A 75 -16.91 -3.31 1.01
N GLU A 76 -16.54 -2.64 -0.09
CA GLU A 76 -17.41 -1.74 -0.87
C GLU A 76 -17.85 -0.47 -0.14
N ASP A 77 -17.06 -0.04 0.86
CA ASP A 77 -17.24 1.23 1.60
C ASP A 77 -16.44 2.42 1.01
N GLY A 78 -15.83 2.21 -0.16
CA GLY A 78 -14.98 3.21 -0.84
C GLY A 78 -13.52 3.20 -0.41
N TYR A 79 -13.13 2.27 0.47
CA TYR A 79 -11.77 2.08 0.93
C TYR A 79 -11.25 0.68 0.59
N ARG A 80 -9.93 0.54 0.63
CA ARG A 80 -9.23 -0.74 0.54
C ARG A 80 -8.47 -0.98 1.82
N TYR A 81 -8.48 -2.21 2.29
CA TYR A 81 -7.85 -2.61 3.53
C TYR A 81 -6.69 -3.54 3.23
N ASP A 82 -5.46 -3.04 3.43
CA ASP A 82 -4.23 -3.81 3.31
C ASP A 82 -4.05 -4.62 4.59
N CYS A 83 -4.20 -5.93 4.48
CA CYS A 83 -4.37 -6.84 5.61
C CYS A 83 -3.29 -7.92 5.65
N ILE A 84 -2.91 -8.28 6.87
CA ILE A 84 -2.08 -9.46 7.16
C ILE A 84 -2.74 -10.20 8.32
N LEU A 85 -2.83 -11.53 8.21
CA LEU A 85 -3.32 -12.36 9.31
C LEU A 85 -2.39 -12.21 10.52
N SER A 86 -2.95 -11.77 11.66
CA SER A 86 -2.18 -11.45 12.88
C SER A 86 -2.27 -12.51 13.98
N GLY A 87 -3.10 -13.54 13.79
CA GLY A 87 -3.31 -14.62 14.76
C GLY A 87 -3.99 -15.83 14.14
N GLN A 88 -4.33 -16.81 14.98
CA GLN A 88 -5.07 -17.98 14.52
C GLN A 88 -6.56 -17.65 14.39
N PRO A 89 -7.22 -18.10 13.30
CA PRO A 89 -8.67 -17.97 13.18
C PRO A 89 -9.41 -18.76 14.25
N GLU A 90 -10.49 -18.19 14.75
CA GLU A 90 -11.40 -18.85 15.69
C GLU A 90 -12.61 -19.38 14.94
N VAL A 91 -12.97 -20.64 15.22
CA VAL A 91 -14.11 -21.32 14.57
C VAL A 91 -15.21 -21.53 15.59
N LYS A 92 -16.42 -21.09 15.25
CA LYS A 92 -17.64 -21.29 16.04
C LYS A 92 -18.69 -22.02 15.20
N HIS A 93 -19.15 -23.15 15.67
CA HIS A 93 -20.23 -23.90 15.04
C HIS A 93 -21.59 -23.21 15.27
N LEU A 94 -22.34 -22.96 14.21
CA LEU A 94 -23.67 -22.33 14.25
C LEU A 94 -24.82 -23.34 14.11
N GLY A 95 -24.51 -24.63 13.96
CA GLY A 95 -25.48 -25.71 13.74
C GLY A 95 -24.84 -26.92 13.07
N ALA A 96 -25.64 -27.78 12.47
CA ALA A 96 -25.15 -29.03 11.88
C ALA A 96 -24.24 -28.82 10.66
N CYS A 97 -24.44 -27.73 9.91
CA CYS A 97 -23.80 -27.52 8.61
C CYS A 97 -23.09 -26.16 8.45
N ASN A 98 -23.25 -25.23 9.40
CA ASN A 98 -22.70 -23.89 9.26
C ASN A 98 -21.69 -23.58 10.37
N TYR A 99 -20.65 -22.84 10.01
CA TYR A 99 -19.68 -22.34 10.99
C TYR A 99 -19.25 -20.91 10.65
N GLU A 100 -19.07 -20.15 11.71
CA GLU A 100 -18.55 -18.79 11.69
C GLU A 100 -17.06 -18.84 11.96
N ILE A 101 -16.28 -18.16 11.12
CA ILE A 101 -14.83 -18.04 11.31
C ILE A 101 -14.49 -16.57 11.51
N THR A 102 -13.81 -16.29 12.62
CA THR A 102 -13.25 -14.99 12.93
C THR A 102 -11.77 -14.98 12.59
N TYR A 103 -11.37 -14.13 11.64
CA TYR A 103 -9.98 -13.95 11.24
C TYR A 103 -9.42 -12.69 11.90
N PRO A 104 -8.43 -12.81 12.81
CA PRO A 104 -7.74 -11.65 13.38
C PRO A 104 -6.75 -11.10 12.35
N LEU A 105 -6.90 -9.82 12.00
CA LEU A 105 -6.12 -9.16 10.96
C LEU A 105 -5.41 -7.92 11.52
N SER A 106 -4.19 -7.68 11.06
CA SER A 106 -3.51 -6.38 11.15
C SER A 106 -3.82 -5.60 9.87
N VAL A 107 -4.34 -4.38 9.99
CA VAL A 107 -4.97 -3.68 8.87
C VAL A 107 -4.49 -2.24 8.73
N ILE A 108 -4.21 -1.82 7.47
CA ILE A 108 -3.97 -0.43 7.08
C ILE A 108 -5.06 -0.02 6.08
N LYS A 109 -5.83 1.03 6.43
CA LYS A 109 -6.88 1.57 5.58
C LYS A 109 -6.29 2.48 4.50
N LYS A 110 -6.64 2.22 3.24
CA LYS A 110 -6.18 2.97 2.07
C LYS A 110 -7.36 3.51 1.27
N GLY A 111 -7.21 4.71 0.74
CA GLY A 111 -8.12 5.25 -0.27
C GLY A 111 -7.82 4.70 -1.66
N SER A 112 -8.67 5.06 -2.62
CA SER A 112 -8.46 4.73 -4.02
C SER A 112 -7.14 5.29 -4.54
N GLU A 113 -6.46 4.53 -5.39
CA GLU A 113 -5.20 4.94 -6.03
C GLU A 113 -5.42 6.23 -6.83
N ARG A 114 -4.52 7.17 -6.67
CA ARG A 114 -4.49 8.45 -7.39
C ARG A 114 -3.35 8.45 -8.38
N ARG A 115 -3.63 9.04 -9.56
CA ARG A 115 -2.68 9.13 -10.67
C ARG A 115 -2.42 10.58 -11.04
N PHE A 116 -1.15 10.93 -11.27
CA PHE A 116 -0.72 12.24 -11.72
C PHE A 116 0.30 12.09 -12.85
N ASN A 117 0.08 12.79 -13.97
CA ASN A 117 1.07 12.90 -15.02
C ASN A 117 2.01 14.08 -14.68
N LEU A 118 3.30 13.81 -14.58
CA LEU A 118 4.33 14.82 -14.29
C LEU A 118 4.91 15.34 -15.62
N THR A 119 4.33 16.41 -16.15
CA THR A 119 4.65 16.94 -17.50
C THR A 119 5.57 18.15 -17.48
N ARG A 120 5.92 18.65 -16.28
CA ARG A 120 6.76 19.84 -16.11
C ARG A 120 8.00 19.47 -15.29
N THR A 121 9.01 20.35 -15.34
CA THR A 121 10.18 20.24 -14.46
C THR A 121 9.75 20.23 -12.98
N ASP A 122 8.85 21.16 -12.60
CA ASP A 122 8.29 21.24 -11.25
C ASP A 122 6.78 21.01 -11.30
N ASN A 123 6.33 20.00 -10.56
CA ASN A 123 4.93 19.60 -10.50
C ASN A 123 4.44 19.74 -9.06
N MET A 124 3.48 20.61 -8.82
CA MET A 124 2.84 20.75 -7.50
C MET A 124 1.78 19.68 -7.33
N ILE A 125 1.91 18.84 -6.32
CA ILE A 125 1.00 17.72 -6.02
C ILE A 125 0.58 17.79 -4.56
N THR A 126 -0.72 17.71 -4.31
CA THR A 126 -1.28 17.59 -2.96
C THR A 126 -1.50 16.13 -2.60
N ILE A 127 -0.77 15.61 -1.64
CA ILE A 127 -0.94 14.26 -1.08
C ILE A 127 -2.06 14.28 -0.05
N LYS A 128 -3.09 13.48 -0.28
CA LYS A 128 -4.20 13.28 0.66
C LYS A 128 -3.93 12.10 1.59
N GLY A 129 -4.64 12.06 2.71
CA GLY A 129 -4.53 11.02 3.73
C GLY A 129 -4.21 11.61 5.10
N ALA A 130 -3.98 10.76 6.07
CA ALA A 130 -3.60 11.13 7.44
C ALA A 130 -2.16 10.72 7.77
N TYR A 131 -1.54 9.91 6.91
CA TYR A 131 -0.17 9.43 7.09
C TYR A 131 0.58 9.38 5.75
N LYS A 132 1.90 9.18 5.80
CA LYS A 132 2.74 9.06 4.61
C LYS A 132 2.32 7.85 3.77
N ALA A 133 2.26 8.05 2.46
CA ALA A 133 1.95 7.04 1.47
C ALA A 133 3.21 6.66 0.69
N GLY A 134 3.35 5.39 0.34
CA GLY A 134 4.33 4.94 -0.65
C GLY A 134 3.99 5.52 -2.02
N ILE A 135 4.99 6.00 -2.74
CA ILE A 135 4.84 6.58 -4.07
C ILE A 135 5.39 5.62 -5.10
N ARG A 136 4.62 5.38 -6.17
CA ARG A 136 5.07 4.65 -7.34
C ARG A 136 5.25 5.61 -8.51
N TYR A 137 6.45 5.64 -9.07
CA TYR A 137 6.74 6.31 -10.32
C TYR A 137 6.84 5.29 -11.45
N GLU A 138 6.12 5.54 -12.53
CA GLU A 138 6.28 4.87 -13.82
C GLU A 138 6.94 5.86 -14.78
N ILE A 139 8.12 5.51 -15.27
CA ILE A 139 8.98 6.41 -16.05
C ILE A 139 9.26 5.74 -17.38
N THR A 140 8.91 6.40 -18.49
CA THR A 140 9.24 5.95 -19.85
C THR A 140 10.12 7.00 -20.52
N PRO A 141 11.46 6.80 -20.55
CA PRO A 141 12.38 7.76 -21.13
C PRO A 141 12.37 7.69 -22.66
N HIS A 142 12.53 8.85 -23.31
CA HIS A 142 12.72 8.97 -24.76
C HIS A 142 14.19 9.19 -25.12
N TYR A 143 15.11 8.91 -24.21
CA TYR A 143 16.57 9.03 -24.36
C TYR A 143 17.30 8.01 -23.48
N ASN A 144 18.58 7.83 -23.75
CA ASN A 144 19.47 7.04 -22.90
C ASN A 144 20.26 7.95 -21.95
N GLY A 145 20.60 7.48 -20.75
CA GLY A 145 21.42 8.23 -19.80
C GLY A 145 20.98 8.09 -18.35
N GLU A 146 20.64 9.22 -17.71
CA GLU A 146 20.13 9.22 -16.34
C GLU A 146 18.93 10.17 -16.20
N ILE A 147 18.08 9.89 -15.22
CA ILE A 147 16.95 10.74 -14.86
C ILE A 147 16.85 10.90 -13.34
N THR A 148 16.44 12.07 -12.90
CA THR A 148 16.06 12.33 -11.51
C THR A 148 14.58 12.70 -11.44
N VAL A 149 13.81 11.97 -10.63
CA VAL A 149 12.39 12.23 -10.38
C VAL A 149 12.17 12.29 -8.87
N GLY A 150 11.66 13.42 -8.36
CA GLY A 150 11.37 13.59 -6.93
C GLY A 150 12.58 13.40 -6.01
N GLY A 151 13.81 13.67 -6.51
CA GLY A 151 15.06 13.47 -5.77
C GLY A 151 15.65 12.04 -5.88
N TYR A 152 15.03 11.16 -6.66
CA TYR A 152 15.51 9.80 -6.92
C TYR A 152 16.21 9.75 -8.27
N THR A 153 17.53 9.52 -8.27
CA THR A 153 18.33 9.44 -9.52
C THR A 153 18.48 7.99 -9.96
N ILE A 154 18.19 7.73 -11.22
CA ILE A 154 18.31 6.43 -11.87
C ILE A 154 19.24 6.58 -13.08
N ARG A 155 20.30 5.79 -13.10
CA ARG A 155 21.33 5.78 -14.17
C ARG A 155 21.10 4.67 -15.17
N ASN A 156 21.85 4.74 -16.28
CA ASN A 156 21.85 3.73 -17.33
C ASN A 156 20.43 3.40 -17.82
N ILE A 157 19.59 4.43 -17.95
CA ILE A 157 18.23 4.28 -18.49
C ILE A 157 18.29 4.12 -20.01
N HIS A 158 17.35 3.34 -20.55
CA HIS A 158 17.26 3.07 -21.98
C HIS A 158 15.98 3.61 -22.56
N THR A 159 16.08 4.20 -23.76
CA THR A 159 14.92 4.71 -24.52
C THR A 159 13.82 3.68 -24.63
N ALA A 160 12.58 4.13 -24.40
CA ALA A 160 11.33 3.36 -24.48
C ALA A 160 11.22 2.18 -23.51
N LYS A 161 12.18 1.98 -22.59
CA LYS A 161 12.08 0.96 -21.55
C LYS A 161 11.42 1.52 -20.30
N LYS A 162 10.33 0.88 -19.90
CA LYS A 162 9.55 1.32 -18.74
C LYS A 162 10.29 1.01 -17.44
N ILE A 163 10.50 2.05 -16.65
CA ILE A 163 11.06 1.94 -15.30
C ILE A 163 9.92 2.10 -14.30
N ILE A 164 9.87 1.22 -13.31
CA ILE A 164 8.96 1.29 -12.17
C ILE A 164 9.80 1.46 -10.91
N LEU A 165 9.64 2.58 -10.22
CA LEU A 165 10.20 2.83 -8.90
C LEU A 165 9.04 2.88 -7.90
N ASP A 166 8.91 1.84 -7.09
CA ASP A 166 7.77 1.63 -6.20
C ASP A 166 8.21 1.68 -4.73
N GLY A 167 7.72 2.69 -4.03
CA GLY A 167 8.00 2.90 -2.61
C GLY A 167 7.21 2.00 -1.67
N GLU A 168 6.13 1.40 -2.12
CA GLU A 168 5.34 0.50 -1.30
C GLU A 168 5.90 -0.93 -1.31
N SER A 169 6.23 -1.44 -2.48
CA SER A 169 6.84 -2.76 -2.64
C SER A 169 8.37 -2.75 -2.45
N MET A 170 8.99 -1.55 -2.33
CA MET A 170 10.43 -1.34 -2.24
C MET A 170 11.18 -1.97 -3.42
N LEU A 171 10.68 -1.75 -4.62
CA LEU A 171 11.24 -2.30 -5.86
C LEU A 171 11.61 -1.19 -6.84
N ILE A 172 12.67 -1.44 -7.61
CA ILE A 172 12.97 -0.70 -8.82
C ILE A 172 13.28 -1.68 -9.95
N THR A 173 12.58 -1.51 -11.07
CA THR A 173 12.75 -2.38 -12.24
C THR A 173 12.76 -1.57 -13.53
N GLU A 174 13.46 -2.09 -14.56
CA GLU A 174 13.38 -1.65 -15.95
C GLU A 174 12.93 -2.83 -16.80
N ASP A 175 11.78 -2.71 -17.48
CA ASP A 175 11.14 -3.83 -18.22
C ASP A 175 11.05 -5.13 -17.36
N GLY A 176 10.67 -4.98 -16.08
CA GLY A 176 10.54 -6.10 -15.15
C GLY A 176 11.86 -6.67 -14.58
N LYS A 177 13.02 -6.19 -15.03
CA LYS A 177 14.33 -6.59 -14.50
C LYS A 177 14.76 -5.67 -13.37
N ASN A 178 15.35 -6.24 -12.32
CA ASN A 178 15.87 -5.45 -11.20
C ASN A 178 16.90 -4.41 -11.67
N LYS A 179 16.74 -3.16 -11.23
CA LYS A 179 17.61 -2.03 -11.56
C LYS A 179 18.19 -1.33 -10.32
N TYR A 180 18.21 -1.99 -9.18
CA TYR A 180 18.64 -1.39 -7.93
C TYR A 180 20.09 -0.89 -7.95
N SER A 181 20.99 -1.57 -8.67
CA SER A 181 22.39 -1.17 -8.80
C SER A 181 22.60 0.18 -9.51
N ASP A 182 21.63 0.60 -10.33
CA ASP A 182 21.67 1.86 -11.08
C ASP A 182 20.93 3.00 -10.36
N ALA A 183 20.35 2.71 -9.19
CA ALA A 183 19.57 3.66 -8.42
C ALA A 183 20.42 4.34 -7.34
N MET A 184 20.29 5.67 -7.23
CA MET A 184 21.01 6.47 -6.24
C MET A 184 20.00 7.13 -5.28
N PHE A 185 19.66 6.43 -4.21
CA PHE A 185 18.85 6.95 -3.12
C PHE A 185 19.02 6.11 -1.86
N THR A 186 18.73 6.69 -0.70
CA THR A 186 18.85 6.03 0.61
C THR A 186 17.53 5.44 1.12
N LYS A 187 16.40 5.88 0.57
CA LYS A 187 15.05 5.45 0.97
C LYS A 187 14.15 5.40 -0.24
N PHE A 188 13.28 4.42 -0.29
CA PHE A 188 12.23 4.34 -1.31
C PHE A 188 11.22 5.49 -1.20
N PRO A 189 10.59 5.90 -2.33
CA PRO A 189 9.73 7.07 -2.37
C PRO A 189 8.52 6.95 -1.47
N SER A 190 8.37 7.91 -0.58
CA SER A 190 7.18 8.09 0.25
C SER A 190 6.97 9.57 0.55
N LEU A 191 5.72 10.03 0.57
CA LEU A 191 5.35 11.41 0.86
C LEU A 191 4.30 11.46 1.96
N GLY A 192 4.46 12.44 2.85
CA GLY A 192 3.44 12.77 3.86
C GLY A 192 2.26 13.54 3.25
N PRO A 193 1.16 13.69 3.99
CA PRO A 193 0.06 14.57 3.60
C PRO A 193 0.51 16.02 3.41
N GLY A 194 -0.12 16.72 2.46
CA GLY A 194 0.16 18.14 2.17
C GLY A 194 0.69 18.36 0.75
N ASP A 195 1.16 19.58 0.50
CA ASP A 195 1.63 20.01 -0.81
C ASP A 195 3.12 19.69 -0.97
N HIS A 196 3.47 19.13 -2.14
CA HIS A 196 4.81 18.74 -2.51
C HIS A 196 5.13 19.22 -3.92
N ILE A 197 6.36 19.65 -4.14
CA ILE A 197 6.90 19.92 -5.48
C ILE A 197 7.73 18.71 -5.89
N ILE A 198 7.28 18.04 -6.95
CA ILE A 198 7.98 16.89 -7.53
C ILE A 198 8.73 17.37 -8.78
N THR A 199 10.05 17.30 -8.72
CA THR A 199 10.92 17.70 -9.82
C THR A 199 11.16 16.55 -10.79
N VAL A 200 11.21 16.84 -12.08
CA VAL A 200 11.62 15.91 -13.14
C VAL A 200 12.77 16.57 -13.91
N SER A 201 13.95 15.96 -13.87
CA SER A 201 15.18 16.57 -14.44
C SER A 201 15.16 16.70 -15.97
N ASN A 202 14.39 15.88 -16.65
CA ASN A 202 14.26 15.91 -18.11
C ASN A 202 12.84 15.59 -18.54
N THR A 203 12.19 16.58 -19.15
CA THR A 203 10.80 16.48 -19.64
C THR A 203 10.64 15.68 -20.94
N ASN A 204 11.75 15.27 -21.57
CA ASN A 204 11.71 14.29 -22.67
C ASN A 204 11.55 12.87 -22.12
N THR A 205 10.60 12.71 -21.21
CA THR A 205 10.29 11.47 -20.50
C THR A 205 8.83 11.51 -20.04
N ASP A 206 8.10 10.45 -20.28
CA ASP A 206 6.77 10.30 -19.68
C ASP A 206 6.91 9.82 -18.25
N VAL A 207 6.45 10.61 -17.30
CA VAL A 207 6.46 10.27 -15.89
C VAL A 207 5.05 10.29 -15.33
N VAL A 208 4.64 9.17 -14.76
CA VAL A 208 3.35 9.04 -14.07
C VAL A 208 3.61 8.66 -12.60
N MET A 209 3.03 9.41 -11.70
CA MET A 209 3.09 9.16 -10.28
C MET A 209 1.77 8.56 -9.79
N TYR A 210 1.86 7.52 -8.96
CA TYR A 210 0.72 6.88 -8.31
C TYR A 210 0.93 6.85 -6.80
N TYR A 211 -0.16 6.97 -6.06
CA TYR A 211 -0.19 6.70 -4.62
C TYR A 211 -1.60 6.36 -4.14
N SER A 212 -1.70 5.58 -3.07
CA SER A 212 -2.95 5.37 -2.34
C SER A 212 -2.90 6.14 -1.02
N PRO A 213 -3.84 7.07 -0.76
CA PRO A 213 -3.90 7.77 0.52
C PRO A 213 -4.02 6.79 1.68
N VAL A 214 -3.23 6.99 2.74
CA VAL A 214 -3.30 6.17 3.96
C VAL A 214 -4.11 6.93 5.01
N TYR A 215 -5.09 6.26 5.61
CA TYR A 215 -5.96 6.80 6.66
C TYR A 215 -5.72 6.09 7.98
N LEU A 216 -5.92 6.85 9.07
CA LEU A 216 -5.83 6.36 10.45
C LEU A 216 -7.21 6.04 10.99
#